data_185654b210beb342b7a5817b8974943a
#
_entry.id   185654b210beb342b7a5817b8974943a
#
_cell.length_a   1.000
_cell.length_b   1.000
_cell.length_c   1.000
_cell.angle_alpha   90.00
_cell.angle_beta   90.00
_cell.angle_gamma   90.00
#
_symmetry.space_group_name_H-M   'P 1'
#
loop_
_entity.id
_entity.type
_entity.pdbx_description
1 polymer ?
#
loop_
_entity_poly.entity_id
_entity_poly.type
_entity_poly.pdbx_seq_one_letter_code
_entity_poly.pdbx_strand_id
1 'polypeptide(L)'
;MSSLNSSLNLGQRALSINQRAMQTVGHNIANQETEGFSRQQVSSGTSAPDPTGVGGGADAEPTTRVYDKFVQRKILQENPRSGMFKSRGEFLQKIEIIFSETEGNGLHQALNEFWNSWSQLSNQPESESARMQVKVHSDVLARRFRNMHSQLDGLRKEINGRLNANINKVNELGQKVAELNRQINLYEGGGQRNANDMRDARNQAVEELSDL
;
A
#
# COMPACT_ATOMS: atom_id res chain seq x y z
N MET A 1 42.48 -13.22 -44.17
CA MET A 1 41.50 -12.13 -43.93
C MET A 1 40.39 -12.52 -42.96
N SER A 2 40.07 -13.80 -42.80
CA SER A 2 39.01 -14.25 -41.82
C SER A 2 39.36 -14.00 -40.36
N SER A 3 40.61 -14.19 -39.92
CA SER A 3 41.02 -14.04 -38.51
C SER A 3 40.97 -12.57 -38.03
N LEU A 4 41.33 -11.61 -38.91
CA LEU A 4 41.26 -10.20 -38.56
C LEU A 4 39.82 -9.70 -38.37
N ASN A 5 38.91 -10.14 -39.25
CA ASN A 5 37.48 -9.84 -39.13
C ASN A 5 36.88 -10.49 -37.88
N SER A 6 37.28 -11.70 -37.51
CA SER A 6 36.85 -12.37 -36.28
C SER A 6 37.31 -11.60 -35.04
N SER A 7 38.57 -11.16 -34.99
CA SER A 7 39.11 -10.35 -33.89
C SER A 7 38.41 -8.99 -33.76
N LEU A 8 38.10 -8.34 -34.91
CA LEU A 8 37.38 -7.08 -34.93
C LEU A 8 35.94 -7.23 -34.39
N ASN A 9 35.24 -8.28 -34.82
CA ASN A 9 33.90 -8.60 -34.33
C ASN A 9 33.89 -8.91 -32.84
N LEU A 10 34.90 -9.61 -32.33
CA LEU A 10 35.07 -9.89 -30.91
C LEU A 10 35.25 -8.59 -30.12
N GLY A 11 36.11 -7.69 -30.58
CA GLY A 11 36.32 -6.38 -29.96
C GLY A 11 35.05 -5.52 -29.97
N GLN A 12 34.30 -5.51 -31.08
CA GLN A 12 33.04 -4.78 -31.20
C GLN A 12 31.98 -5.30 -30.22
N ARG A 13 31.82 -6.63 -30.08
CA ARG A 13 30.91 -7.25 -29.11
C ARG A 13 31.28 -6.88 -27.68
N ALA A 14 32.56 -7.01 -27.31
CA ALA A 14 33.04 -6.64 -25.99
C ALA A 14 32.79 -5.16 -25.68
N LEU A 15 33.01 -4.27 -26.62
CA LEU A 15 32.72 -2.84 -26.46
C LEU A 15 31.22 -2.58 -26.28
N SER A 16 30.37 -3.25 -27.05
CA SER A 16 28.93 -3.14 -26.95
C SER A 16 28.42 -3.59 -25.57
N ILE A 17 28.95 -4.68 -25.00
CA ILE A 17 28.61 -5.17 -23.65
C ILE A 17 29.00 -4.11 -22.60
N ASN A 18 30.23 -3.56 -22.70
CA ASN A 18 30.68 -2.54 -21.74
C ASN A 18 29.88 -1.24 -21.85
N GLN A 19 29.48 -0.82 -23.04
CA GLN A 19 28.59 0.34 -23.23
C GLN A 19 27.23 0.10 -22.57
N ARG A 20 26.63 -1.08 -22.77
CA ARG A 20 25.34 -1.46 -22.11
C ARG A 20 25.48 -1.52 -20.60
N ALA A 21 26.60 -2.05 -20.09
CA ALA A 21 26.88 -2.07 -18.66
C ALA A 21 26.96 -0.65 -18.08
N MET A 22 27.67 0.26 -18.74
CA MET A 22 27.75 1.68 -18.32
C MET A 22 26.41 2.38 -18.38
N GLN A 23 25.60 2.15 -19.42
CA GLN A 23 24.25 2.68 -19.52
C GLN A 23 23.36 2.17 -18.37
N THR A 24 23.45 0.87 -18.03
CA THR A 24 22.71 0.28 -16.92
C THR A 24 23.13 0.86 -15.57
N VAL A 25 24.43 1.10 -15.36
CA VAL A 25 24.94 1.78 -14.16
C VAL A 25 24.39 3.21 -14.08
N GLY A 26 24.43 3.97 -15.17
CA GLY A 26 23.87 5.32 -15.23
C GLY A 26 22.35 5.32 -14.93
N HIS A 27 21.61 4.36 -15.49
CA HIS A 27 20.19 4.18 -15.22
C HIS A 27 19.92 3.85 -13.75
N ASN A 28 20.70 2.97 -13.13
CA ASN A 28 20.60 2.65 -11.70
C ASN A 28 20.86 3.87 -10.81
N ILE A 29 21.88 4.67 -11.14
CA ILE A 29 22.22 5.90 -10.40
C ILE A 29 21.08 6.92 -10.53
N ALA A 30 20.56 7.13 -11.73
CA ALA A 30 19.48 8.08 -11.99
C ALA A 30 18.18 7.72 -11.26
N ASN A 31 17.93 6.44 -10.99
CA ASN A 31 16.72 5.94 -10.38
C ASN A 31 16.90 5.43 -8.94
N GLN A 32 18.03 5.70 -8.29
CA GLN A 32 18.32 5.18 -6.95
C GLN A 32 17.29 5.65 -5.90
N GLU A 33 16.70 6.84 -6.07
CA GLU A 33 15.66 7.42 -5.20
C GLU A 33 14.24 7.18 -5.75
N THR A 34 14.09 6.49 -6.86
CA THR A 34 12.77 6.21 -7.44
C THR A 34 12.12 5.07 -6.69
N GLU A 35 10.97 5.33 -6.07
CA GLU A 35 10.21 4.32 -5.33
C GLU A 35 9.79 3.17 -6.23
N GLY A 36 9.96 1.93 -5.75
CA GLY A 36 9.63 0.72 -6.52
C GLY A 36 10.66 0.33 -7.59
N PHE A 37 11.75 1.10 -7.77
CA PHE A 37 12.80 0.77 -8.73
C PHE A 37 13.64 -0.41 -8.24
N SER A 38 13.85 -1.40 -9.13
CA SER A 38 14.74 -2.52 -8.88
C SER A 38 16.05 -2.34 -9.63
N ARG A 39 17.19 -2.40 -8.93
CA ARG A 39 18.50 -2.33 -9.54
C ARG A 39 18.63 -3.33 -10.68
N GLN A 40 19.12 -2.88 -11.82
CA GLN A 40 19.30 -3.70 -13.02
C GLN A 40 20.77 -4.09 -13.19
N GLN A 41 21.01 -5.26 -13.76
CA GLN A 41 22.34 -5.74 -14.09
C GLN A 41 22.37 -6.35 -15.49
N VAL A 42 23.52 -6.18 -16.16
CA VAL A 42 23.83 -6.82 -17.43
C VAL A 42 24.60 -8.10 -17.14
N SER A 43 24.11 -9.22 -17.64
CA SER A 43 24.85 -10.48 -17.65
C SER A 43 25.47 -10.68 -19.04
N SER A 44 26.61 -11.30 -19.10
CA SER A 44 27.24 -11.74 -20.35
C SER A 44 27.47 -13.24 -20.32
N GLY A 45 27.02 -13.91 -21.34
CA GLY A 45 27.27 -15.33 -21.55
C GLY A 45 28.38 -15.56 -22.59
N THR A 46 29.02 -16.74 -22.58
CA THR A 46 29.97 -17.15 -23.60
C THR A 46 29.23 -17.45 -24.91
N SER A 47 29.60 -16.79 -25.99
CA SER A 47 29.07 -17.10 -27.32
C SER A 47 29.52 -18.49 -27.77
N ALA A 48 28.73 -19.13 -28.63
CA ALA A 48 29.12 -20.40 -29.23
C ALA A 48 30.48 -20.25 -29.97
N PRO A 49 31.36 -21.28 -29.89
CA PRO A 49 32.63 -21.26 -30.58
C PRO A 49 32.44 -21.16 -32.12
N ASP A 50 33.32 -20.44 -32.78
CA ASP A 50 33.38 -20.39 -34.23
C ASP A 50 33.63 -21.80 -34.79
N PRO A 51 33.19 -22.15 -36.02
CA PRO A 51 33.49 -23.42 -36.70
C PRO A 51 34.99 -23.79 -36.75
N THR A 52 35.89 -22.79 -36.55
CA THR A 52 37.32 -23.00 -36.45
C THR A 52 37.83 -23.43 -35.07
N GLY A 53 36.93 -23.60 -34.06
CA GLY A 53 37.26 -23.98 -32.69
C GLY A 53 37.79 -22.82 -31.82
N VAL A 54 37.89 -21.62 -32.33
CA VAL A 54 38.26 -20.43 -31.56
C VAL A 54 37.00 -19.93 -30.82
N GLY A 55 37.12 -19.56 -29.54
CA GLY A 55 35.99 -19.09 -28.74
C GLY A 55 35.27 -17.90 -29.39
N GLY A 56 33.95 -17.95 -29.47
CA GLY A 56 33.08 -16.95 -30.11
C GLY A 56 32.98 -15.61 -29.37
N GLY A 57 33.69 -15.47 -28.23
CA GLY A 57 33.60 -14.27 -27.38
C GLY A 57 32.44 -14.29 -26.38
N ALA A 58 31.98 -13.11 -26.02
CA ALA A 58 30.87 -12.93 -25.12
C ALA A 58 29.67 -12.28 -25.83
N ASP A 59 28.46 -12.72 -25.49
CA ASP A 59 27.21 -12.10 -25.91
C ASP A 59 26.55 -11.44 -24.71
N ALA A 60 25.91 -10.29 -24.92
CA ALA A 60 25.14 -9.61 -23.91
C ALA A 60 23.79 -10.34 -23.73
N GLU A 61 23.55 -10.85 -22.56
CA GLU A 61 22.20 -11.31 -22.17
C GLU A 61 21.24 -10.13 -21.93
N PRO A 62 19.94 -10.37 -21.96
CA PRO A 62 18.97 -9.36 -21.59
C PRO A 62 19.23 -8.82 -20.18
N THR A 63 19.20 -7.50 -20.01
CA THR A 63 19.35 -6.85 -18.70
C THR A 63 18.26 -7.37 -17.75
N THR A 64 18.66 -7.84 -16.57
CA THR A 64 17.78 -8.42 -15.58
C THR A 64 17.70 -7.54 -14.33
N ARG A 65 16.59 -7.63 -13.61
CA ARG A 65 16.41 -6.98 -12.31
C ARG A 65 17.01 -7.84 -11.21
N VAL A 66 17.63 -7.20 -10.24
CA VAL A 66 17.97 -7.82 -8.95
C VAL A 66 16.71 -7.81 -8.09
N TYR A 67 15.97 -8.92 -8.10
CA TYR A 67 14.64 -9.03 -7.53
C TYR A 67 14.45 -10.37 -6.84
N ASP A 68 14.13 -10.31 -5.56
CA ASP A 68 13.85 -11.50 -4.75
C ASP A 68 12.33 -11.78 -4.72
N LYS A 69 11.93 -12.80 -5.48
CA LYS A 69 10.52 -13.22 -5.57
C LYS A 69 9.96 -13.75 -4.25
N PHE A 70 10.81 -14.27 -3.37
CA PHE A 70 10.36 -14.79 -2.08
C PHE A 70 10.04 -13.65 -1.12
N VAL A 71 10.93 -12.67 -1.02
CA VAL A 71 10.72 -11.46 -0.20
C VAL A 71 9.48 -10.72 -0.66
N GLN A 72 9.35 -10.51 -1.98
CA GLN A 72 8.19 -9.84 -2.54
C GLN A 72 6.87 -10.54 -2.22
N ARG A 73 6.85 -11.87 -2.35
CA ARG A 73 5.64 -12.65 -1.99
C ARG A 73 5.29 -12.50 -0.51
N LYS A 74 6.31 -12.46 0.35
CA LYS A 74 6.10 -12.27 1.78
C LYS A 74 5.55 -10.87 2.10
N ILE A 75 6.05 -9.84 1.45
CA ILE A 75 5.52 -8.47 1.55
C ILE A 75 4.03 -8.45 1.17
N LEU A 76 3.68 -8.99 0.01
CA LEU A 76 2.28 -9.05 -0.47
C LEU A 76 1.36 -9.89 0.44
N GLN A 77 1.89 -10.79 1.27
CA GLN A 77 1.12 -11.55 2.24
C GLN A 77 0.91 -10.81 3.57
N GLU A 78 1.90 -10.00 3.98
CA GLU A 78 1.86 -9.29 5.27
C GLU A 78 1.21 -7.89 5.17
N ASN A 79 1.33 -7.21 4.03
CA ASN A 79 0.74 -5.89 3.83
C ASN A 79 -0.77 -5.85 4.12
N PRO A 80 -1.63 -6.76 3.60
CA PRO A 80 -3.06 -6.74 3.88
C PRO A 80 -3.38 -6.89 5.37
N ARG A 81 -2.58 -7.68 6.09
CA ARG A 81 -2.74 -7.85 7.55
C ARG A 81 -2.38 -6.57 8.28
N SER A 82 -1.27 -5.94 7.90
CA SER A 82 -0.82 -4.66 8.46
C SER A 82 -1.87 -3.57 8.20
N GLY A 83 -2.33 -3.42 6.96
CA GLY A 83 -3.38 -2.48 6.55
C GLY A 83 -4.68 -2.67 7.32
N MET A 84 -5.13 -3.93 7.47
CA MET A 84 -6.31 -4.27 8.26
C MET A 84 -6.17 -3.85 9.73
N PHE A 85 -5.04 -4.18 10.38
CA PHE A 85 -4.82 -3.82 11.79
C PHE A 85 -4.71 -2.32 11.98
N LYS A 86 -4.02 -1.62 11.07
CA LYS A 86 -3.89 -0.17 11.10
C LYS A 86 -5.26 0.51 10.96
N SER A 87 -6.04 0.15 9.94
CA SER A 87 -7.36 0.70 9.70
C SER A 87 -8.31 0.42 10.88
N ARG A 88 -8.31 -0.82 11.38
CA ARG A 88 -9.11 -1.19 12.57
C ARG A 88 -8.70 -0.38 13.80
N GLY A 89 -7.39 -0.20 14.03
CA GLY A 89 -6.87 0.59 15.15
C GLY A 89 -7.31 2.05 15.08
N GLU A 90 -7.23 2.67 13.90
CA GLU A 90 -7.67 4.04 13.66
C GLU A 90 -9.17 4.23 14.00
N PHE A 91 -10.03 3.31 13.56
CA PHE A 91 -11.47 3.41 13.83
C PHE A 91 -11.82 3.08 15.29
N LEU A 92 -11.13 2.10 15.90
CA LEU A 92 -11.34 1.82 17.33
C LEU A 92 -10.93 3.00 18.21
N GLN A 93 -9.85 3.68 17.87
CA GLN A 93 -9.43 4.89 18.58
C GLN A 93 -10.48 6.01 18.46
N LYS A 94 -11.10 6.21 17.30
CA LYS A 94 -12.20 7.16 17.12
C LYS A 94 -13.42 6.78 17.95
N ILE A 95 -13.74 5.48 18.03
CA ILE A 95 -14.82 4.97 18.89
C ILE A 95 -14.48 5.22 20.38
N GLU A 96 -13.25 4.94 20.78
CA GLU A 96 -12.78 5.21 22.15
C GLU A 96 -12.96 6.69 22.53
N ILE A 97 -12.59 7.61 21.62
CA ILE A 97 -12.80 9.06 21.83
C ILE A 97 -14.28 9.40 22.02
N ILE A 98 -15.20 8.78 21.26
CA ILE A 98 -16.65 9.01 21.40
C ILE A 98 -17.17 8.55 22.78
N PHE A 99 -16.59 7.45 23.31
CA PHE A 99 -16.94 6.90 24.61
C PHE A 99 -16.05 7.39 25.75
N SER A 100 -14.97 8.15 25.44
CA SER A 100 -14.07 8.67 26.45
C SER A 100 -14.81 9.65 27.38
N GLU A 101 -14.61 9.46 28.66
CA GLU A 101 -15.20 10.31 29.70
C GLU A 101 -14.17 11.38 30.07
N THR A 102 -14.41 12.62 29.65
CA THR A 102 -13.74 13.79 30.21
C THR A 102 -14.41 14.14 31.56
N GLU A 103 -13.62 14.48 32.55
CA GLU A 103 -14.15 14.91 33.87
C GLU A 103 -15.25 15.97 33.70
N GLY A 104 -16.40 15.71 34.32
CA GLY A 104 -17.57 16.59 34.25
C GLY A 104 -18.52 16.39 33.06
N ASN A 105 -18.22 15.49 32.09
CA ASN A 105 -18.99 15.41 30.85
C ASN A 105 -19.26 13.97 30.32
N GLY A 106 -18.98 12.95 31.10
CA GLY A 106 -19.14 11.56 30.71
C GLY A 106 -20.57 11.05 30.71
N LEU A 107 -20.84 9.96 29.96
CA LEU A 107 -22.12 9.25 29.99
C LEU A 107 -22.38 8.64 31.37
N HIS A 108 -21.34 8.08 32.00
CA HIS A 108 -21.42 7.51 33.33
C HIS A 108 -21.86 8.54 34.37
N GLN A 109 -21.29 9.74 34.31
CA GLN A 109 -21.70 10.83 35.19
C GLN A 109 -23.14 11.22 34.96
N ALA A 110 -23.60 11.40 33.73
CA ALA A 110 -25.01 11.73 33.42
C ALA A 110 -25.98 10.65 33.89
N LEU A 111 -25.61 9.36 33.80
CA LEU A 111 -26.36 8.24 34.35
C LEU A 111 -26.42 8.29 35.87
N ASN A 112 -25.32 8.53 36.55
CA ASN A 112 -25.27 8.65 38.01
C ASN A 112 -26.14 9.82 38.51
N GLU A 113 -26.03 10.99 37.85
CA GLU A 113 -26.87 12.15 38.21
C GLU A 113 -28.39 11.86 37.99
N PHE A 114 -28.70 11.18 36.88
CA PHE A 114 -30.08 10.73 36.63
C PHE A 114 -30.61 9.80 37.73
N TRP A 115 -29.86 8.75 38.08
CA TRP A 115 -30.27 7.81 39.13
C TRP A 115 -30.31 8.46 40.53
N ASN A 116 -29.37 9.35 40.83
CA ASN A 116 -29.38 10.09 42.10
C ASN A 116 -30.59 11.01 42.22
N SER A 117 -30.99 11.66 41.11
CA SER A 117 -32.22 12.47 41.10
C SER A 117 -33.50 11.67 41.34
N TRP A 118 -33.57 10.42 40.80
CA TRP A 118 -34.65 9.50 41.08
C TRP A 118 -34.66 9.04 42.55
N SER A 119 -33.52 8.76 43.14
CA SER A 119 -33.39 8.42 44.54
C SER A 119 -33.85 9.57 45.46
N GLN A 120 -33.48 10.82 45.12
CA GLN A 120 -33.97 12.00 45.86
C GLN A 120 -35.48 12.16 45.75
N LEU A 121 -36.04 11.99 44.54
CA LEU A 121 -37.50 12.05 44.36
C LEU A 121 -38.23 10.97 45.13
N SER A 122 -37.69 9.73 45.23
CA SER A 122 -38.22 8.65 46.01
C SER A 122 -38.30 8.99 47.52
N ASN A 123 -37.31 9.73 48.02
CA ASN A 123 -37.26 10.15 49.41
C ASN A 123 -38.19 11.36 49.70
N GLN A 124 -38.47 12.19 48.70
CA GLN A 124 -39.28 13.40 48.82
C GLN A 124 -40.28 13.52 47.65
N PRO A 125 -41.30 12.65 47.56
CA PRO A 125 -42.18 12.56 46.36
C PRO A 125 -43.07 13.81 46.17
N GLU A 126 -43.32 14.59 47.21
CA GLU A 126 -44.08 15.83 47.15
C GLU A 126 -43.25 17.05 46.73
N SER A 127 -41.90 16.92 46.65
CA SER A 127 -40.99 18.01 46.32
C SER A 127 -41.02 18.35 44.83
N GLU A 128 -41.51 19.54 44.49
CA GLU A 128 -41.51 20.06 43.12
C GLU A 128 -40.08 20.23 42.59
N SER A 129 -39.13 20.63 43.45
CA SER A 129 -37.73 20.77 43.07
C SER A 129 -37.09 19.41 42.72
N ALA A 130 -37.42 18.33 43.45
CA ALA A 130 -36.93 16.99 43.11
C ALA A 130 -37.48 16.48 41.78
N ARG A 131 -38.73 16.75 41.46
CA ARG A 131 -39.32 16.43 40.14
C ARG A 131 -38.64 17.20 39.01
N MET A 132 -38.35 18.50 39.24
CA MET A 132 -37.64 19.32 38.26
C MET A 132 -36.20 18.79 38.01
N GLN A 133 -35.47 18.35 39.06
CA GLN A 133 -34.14 17.77 38.91
C GLN A 133 -34.16 16.50 38.07
N VAL A 134 -35.11 15.58 38.28
CA VAL A 134 -35.28 14.38 37.46
C VAL A 134 -35.49 14.77 36.00
N LYS A 135 -36.34 15.78 35.72
CA LYS A 135 -36.55 16.26 34.34
C LYS A 135 -35.28 16.81 33.73
N VAL A 136 -34.52 17.64 34.45
CA VAL A 136 -33.26 18.23 33.95
C VAL A 136 -32.20 17.16 33.66
N HIS A 137 -31.99 16.21 34.60
CA HIS A 137 -31.01 15.16 34.41
C HIS A 137 -31.45 14.16 33.31
N SER A 138 -32.74 13.92 33.13
CA SER A 138 -33.30 13.14 32.03
C SER A 138 -32.98 13.81 30.66
N ASP A 139 -33.17 15.13 30.57
CA ASP A 139 -32.90 15.89 29.37
C ASP A 139 -31.37 15.91 29.05
N VAL A 140 -30.52 16.02 30.06
CA VAL A 140 -29.08 15.95 29.92
C VAL A 140 -28.66 14.58 29.38
N LEU A 141 -29.12 13.53 29.99
CA LEU A 141 -28.85 12.15 29.57
C LEU A 141 -29.33 11.88 28.15
N ALA A 142 -30.55 12.31 27.80
CA ALA A 142 -31.09 12.16 26.45
C ALA A 142 -30.27 12.93 25.40
N ARG A 143 -29.78 14.13 25.73
CA ARG A 143 -28.86 14.87 24.85
C ARG A 143 -27.53 14.14 24.66
N ARG A 144 -26.98 13.52 25.71
CA ARG A 144 -25.75 12.72 25.63
C ARG A 144 -25.92 11.56 24.65
N PHE A 145 -26.98 10.77 24.81
CA PHE A 145 -27.24 9.67 23.88
C PHE A 145 -27.39 10.15 22.42
N ARG A 146 -28.13 11.24 22.20
CA ARG A 146 -28.28 11.81 20.84
C ARG A 146 -26.95 12.25 20.24
N ASN A 147 -26.10 12.90 21.04
CA ASN A 147 -24.77 13.34 20.58
C ASN A 147 -23.88 12.16 20.23
N MET A 148 -23.81 11.14 21.08
CA MET A 148 -23.06 9.91 20.81
C MET A 148 -23.58 9.19 19.55
N HIS A 149 -24.90 9.08 19.42
CA HIS A 149 -25.52 8.51 18.22
C HIS A 149 -25.12 9.29 16.95
N SER A 150 -25.17 10.62 17.01
CA SER A 150 -24.78 11.47 15.88
C SER A 150 -23.31 11.30 15.51
N GLN A 151 -22.40 11.20 16.49
CA GLN A 151 -20.97 10.96 16.25
C GLN A 151 -20.73 9.58 15.67
N LEU A 152 -21.38 8.53 16.15
CA LEU A 152 -21.30 7.18 15.61
C LEU A 152 -21.86 7.10 14.18
N ASP A 153 -22.96 7.80 13.89
CA ASP A 153 -23.49 7.91 12.53
C ASP A 153 -22.54 8.66 11.58
N GLY A 154 -21.89 9.71 12.08
CA GLY A 154 -20.82 10.41 11.37
C GLY A 154 -19.65 9.49 11.04
N LEU A 155 -19.18 8.71 12.02
CA LEU A 155 -18.11 7.73 11.83
C LEU A 155 -18.51 6.64 10.82
N ARG A 156 -19.74 6.15 10.86
CA ARG A 156 -20.28 5.20 9.87
C ARG A 156 -20.26 5.76 8.45
N LYS A 157 -20.63 7.04 8.30
CA LYS A 157 -20.58 7.73 7.00
C LYS A 157 -19.14 7.90 6.49
N GLU A 158 -18.20 8.20 7.40
CA GLU A 158 -16.77 8.26 7.07
C GLU A 158 -16.24 6.91 6.59
N ILE A 159 -16.57 5.82 7.30
CA ILE A 159 -16.19 4.45 6.89
C ILE A 159 -16.72 4.13 5.49
N ASN A 160 -18.00 4.42 5.23
CA ASN A 160 -18.59 4.19 3.91
C ASN A 160 -17.95 5.04 2.81
N GLY A 161 -17.61 6.28 3.11
CA GLY A 161 -16.87 7.15 2.20
C GLY A 161 -15.48 6.59 1.87
N ARG A 162 -14.74 6.15 2.88
CA ARG A 162 -13.41 5.52 2.72
C ARG A 162 -13.51 4.21 1.93
N LEU A 163 -14.52 3.38 2.20
CA LEU A 163 -14.77 2.14 1.46
C LEU A 163 -14.98 2.42 -0.04
N ASN A 164 -15.82 3.39 -0.38
CA ASN A 164 -16.05 3.77 -1.77
C ASN A 164 -14.78 4.30 -2.45
N ALA A 165 -13.98 5.10 -1.75
CA ALA A 165 -12.70 5.58 -2.26
C ALA A 165 -11.72 4.42 -2.53
N ASN A 166 -11.64 3.44 -1.60
CA ASN A 166 -10.82 2.25 -1.77
C ASN A 166 -11.28 1.39 -2.95
N ILE A 167 -12.60 1.19 -3.13
CA ILE A 167 -13.14 0.46 -4.30
C ILE A 167 -12.72 1.13 -5.61
N ASN A 168 -12.81 2.45 -5.69
CA ASN A 168 -12.37 3.19 -6.88
C ASN A 168 -10.86 3.03 -7.11
N LYS A 169 -10.07 3.07 -6.05
CA LYS A 169 -8.61 2.88 -6.12
C LYS A 169 -8.25 1.46 -6.57
N VAL A 170 -8.95 0.44 -6.06
CA VAL A 170 -8.79 -0.97 -6.51
C VAL A 170 -9.06 -1.09 -8.01
N ASN A 171 -10.14 -0.48 -8.52
CA ASN A 171 -10.47 -0.51 -9.93
C ASN A 171 -9.40 0.19 -10.79
N GLU A 172 -8.92 1.36 -10.36
CA GLU A 172 -7.85 2.10 -11.04
C GLU A 172 -6.56 1.28 -11.10
N LEU A 173 -6.11 0.75 -9.97
CA LEU A 173 -4.90 -0.07 -9.90
C LEU A 173 -5.05 -1.38 -10.67
N GLY A 174 -6.22 -2.01 -10.66
CA GLY A 174 -6.51 -3.19 -11.46
C GLY A 174 -6.38 -2.93 -12.96
N GLN A 175 -6.90 -1.80 -13.44
CA GLN A 175 -6.74 -1.38 -14.84
C GLN A 175 -5.28 -1.09 -15.17
N LYS A 176 -4.54 -0.40 -14.29
CA LYS A 176 -3.10 -0.13 -14.45
C LYS A 176 -2.29 -1.43 -14.55
N VAL A 177 -2.56 -2.42 -13.68
CA VAL A 177 -1.90 -3.73 -13.73
C VAL A 177 -2.21 -4.47 -15.02
N ALA A 178 -3.47 -4.47 -15.48
CA ALA A 178 -3.87 -5.11 -16.73
C ALA A 178 -3.17 -4.47 -17.95
N GLU A 179 -3.11 -3.14 -18.01
CA GLU A 179 -2.42 -2.43 -19.08
C GLU A 179 -0.90 -2.68 -19.07
N LEU A 180 -0.27 -2.64 -17.89
CA LEU A 180 1.16 -2.96 -17.76
C LEU A 180 1.47 -4.41 -18.16
N ASN A 181 0.61 -5.37 -17.82
CA ASN A 181 0.77 -6.76 -18.28
C ASN A 181 0.67 -6.87 -19.81
N ARG A 182 -0.23 -6.14 -20.44
CA ARG A 182 -0.34 -6.09 -21.90
C ARG A 182 0.93 -5.51 -22.54
N GLN A 183 1.45 -4.41 -22.02
CA GLN A 183 2.65 -3.75 -22.49
C GLN A 183 3.90 -4.64 -22.32
N ILE A 184 4.04 -5.30 -21.16
CA ILE A 184 5.12 -6.26 -20.88
C ILE A 184 5.10 -7.38 -21.93
N ASN A 185 3.93 -7.99 -22.16
CA ASN A 185 3.79 -9.08 -23.13
C ASN A 185 4.16 -8.64 -24.56
N LEU A 186 3.77 -7.43 -24.98
CA LEU A 186 4.12 -6.87 -26.27
C LEU A 186 5.63 -6.60 -26.39
N TYR A 187 6.25 -6.05 -25.34
CA TYR A 187 7.66 -5.71 -25.34
C TYR A 187 8.57 -6.95 -25.31
N GLU A 188 8.19 -7.97 -24.54
CA GLU A 188 8.95 -9.20 -24.34
C GLU A 188 8.62 -10.30 -25.37
N GLY A 189 7.59 -10.14 -26.18
CA GLY A 189 7.14 -11.14 -27.16
C GLY A 189 8.18 -11.52 -28.21
N GLY A 190 9.25 -10.74 -28.38
CA GLY A 190 10.42 -11.05 -29.22
C GLY A 190 11.55 -11.83 -28.53
N GLY A 191 11.43 -12.13 -27.23
CA GLY A 191 12.36 -13.01 -26.47
C GLY A 191 13.74 -12.43 -26.14
N GLN A 192 14.07 -11.22 -26.61
CA GLN A 192 15.42 -10.62 -26.44
C GLN A 192 15.47 -9.42 -25.49
N ARG A 193 14.35 -9.05 -24.89
CA ARG A 193 14.25 -7.85 -24.05
C ARG A 193 13.42 -8.15 -22.80
N ASN A 194 13.82 -7.59 -21.67
CA ASN A 194 13.05 -7.59 -20.44
C ASN A 194 12.45 -6.20 -20.21
N ALA A 195 11.16 -6.14 -19.94
CA ALA A 195 10.43 -4.90 -19.64
C ALA A 195 10.62 -4.52 -18.15
N ASN A 196 11.86 -4.32 -17.70
CA ASN A 196 12.20 -4.18 -16.30
C ASN A 196 11.42 -3.08 -15.58
N ASP A 197 11.39 -1.86 -16.15
CA ASP A 197 10.72 -0.71 -15.54
C ASP A 197 9.19 -0.88 -15.52
N MET A 198 8.61 -1.49 -16.55
CA MET A 198 7.18 -1.82 -16.57
C MET A 198 6.83 -2.91 -15.54
N ARG A 199 7.75 -3.85 -15.32
CA ARG A 199 7.59 -4.88 -14.27
C ARG A 199 7.70 -4.27 -12.87
N ASP A 200 8.56 -3.27 -12.66
CA ASP A 200 8.67 -2.52 -11.42
C ASP A 200 7.39 -1.71 -11.17
N ALA A 201 6.92 -0.94 -12.15
CA ALA A 201 5.68 -0.19 -12.06
C ALA A 201 4.45 -1.10 -11.77
N ARG A 202 4.40 -2.31 -12.38
CA ARG A 202 3.35 -3.29 -12.10
C ARG A 202 3.45 -3.83 -10.67
N ASN A 203 4.65 -4.17 -10.21
CA ASN A 203 4.85 -4.68 -8.85
C ASN A 203 4.45 -3.63 -7.82
N GLN A 204 4.81 -2.37 -8.03
CA GLN A 204 4.38 -1.25 -7.17
C GLN A 204 2.86 -1.13 -7.14
N ALA A 205 2.18 -1.21 -8.29
CA ALA A 205 0.72 -1.17 -8.32
C ALA A 205 0.07 -2.37 -7.59
N VAL A 206 0.70 -3.56 -7.62
CA VAL A 206 0.25 -4.73 -6.86
C VAL A 206 0.51 -4.57 -5.36
N GLU A 207 1.62 -3.93 -4.96
CA GLU A 207 1.89 -3.58 -3.56
C GLU A 207 0.85 -2.59 -3.03
N GLU A 208 0.58 -1.51 -3.77
CA GLU A 208 -0.48 -0.55 -3.42
C GLU A 208 -1.86 -1.23 -3.27
N LEU A 209 -2.17 -2.21 -4.13
CA LEU A 209 -3.39 -3.03 -4.00
C LEU A 209 -3.40 -3.89 -2.74
N SER A 210 -2.24 -4.35 -2.30
CA SER A 210 -2.13 -5.20 -1.11
C SER A 210 -2.27 -4.43 0.20
N ASP A 211 -2.07 -3.11 0.18
CA ASP A 211 -2.18 -2.22 1.36
C ASP A 211 -3.62 -1.72 1.61
N LEU A 212 -4.53 -1.85 0.63
CA LEU A 212 -5.93 -1.43 0.69
C LEU A 212 -6.81 -2.42 1.44
#